data_f77dd4055692e8941df5f1e450403dee
#
_entry.id   f77dd4055692e8941df5f1e450403dee
#
_cell.length_a   1.000
_cell.length_b   1.000
_cell.length_c   1.000
_cell.angle_alpha   90.00
_cell.angle_beta   90.00
_cell.angle_gamma   90.00
#
_symmetry.space_group_name_H-M   'P 1'
#
loop_
_entity.id
_entity.type
_entity.pdbx_description
1 polymer ?
#
loop_
_entity_poly.entity_id
_entity_poly.type
_entity_poly.pdbx_seq_one_letter_code
_entity_poly.pdbx_strand_id
1 'polypeptide(L)'
;MRDLELEKTLRQWAEDMVKRYTWLTIRFEYNEKRRAYLISYSPESKADEDERFVIESSAFEDWINEQYDGLKAPLFCYEERLFKLSPQQR
;
A
#
# COMPACT_ATOMS: atom_id res chain seq x y z
N MET A 1 11.88 -6.76 -11.75
CA MET A 1 11.71 -8.14 -11.26
C MET A 1 10.94 -8.14 -9.93
N ARG A 2 9.99 -9.04 -9.81
CA ARG A 2 9.17 -9.09 -8.61
C ARG A 2 9.92 -9.76 -7.47
N ASP A 3 9.66 -9.27 -6.28
CA ASP A 3 10.24 -9.82 -5.07
C ASP A 3 9.17 -10.62 -4.34
N LEU A 4 9.27 -11.93 -4.37
CA LEU A 4 8.25 -12.79 -3.81
C LEU A 4 8.14 -12.67 -2.29
N GLU A 5 9.27 -12.46 -1.64
CA GLU A 5 9.23 -12.25 -0.19
C GLU A 5 8.53 -10.97 0.17
N LEU A 6 8.82 -9.91 -0.55
CA LEU A 6 8.15 -8.65 -0.31
C LEU A 6 6.67 -8.77 -0.59
N GLU A 7 6.32 -9.45 -1.68
CA GLU A 7 4.91 -9.63 -2.02
C GLU A 7 4.18 -10.38 -0.92
N LYS A 8 4.80 -11.42 -0.38
CA LYS A 8 4.19 -12.19 0.69
C LYS A 8 3.99 -11.34 1.95
N THR A 9 4.97 -10.55 2.28
CA THR A 9 4.89 -9.67 3.43
C THR A 9 3.76 -8.65 3.28
N LEU A 10 3.67 -8.05 2.10
CA LEU A 10 2.62 -7.07 1.84
C LEU A 10 1.24 -7.70 1.88
N ARG A 11 1.10 -8.89 1.31
CA ARG A 11 -0.19 -9.57 1.31
C ARG A 11 -0.63 -9.93 2.71
N GLN A 12 0.29 -10.43 3.52
CA GLN A 12 -0.05 -10.80 4.89
C GLN A 12 -0.46 -9.56 5.70
N TRP A 13 0.30 -8.50 5.55
CA TRP A 13 -0.03 -7.27 6.24
C TRP A 13 -1.39 -6.72 5.82
N ALA A 14 -1.65 -6.75 4.52
CA ALA A 14 -2.94 -6.25 4.01
C ALA A 14 -4.10 -7.06 4.58
N GLU A 15 -3.95 -8.37 4.63
CA GLU A 15 -5.00 -9.21 5.18
C GLU A 15 -5.26 -8.90 6.64
N ASP A 16 -4.20 -8.69 7.41
CA ASP A 16 -4.35 -8.36 8.82
C ASP A 16 -5.04 -7.02 9.00
N MET A 17 -4.69 -6.05 8.19
CA MET A 17 -5.26 -4.72 8.32
C MET A 17 -6.74 -4.70 7.98
N VAL A 18 -7.15 -5.39 6.91
CA VAL A 18 -8.57 -5.36 6.55
C VAL A 18 -9.41 -6.13 7.57
N LYS A 19 -8.81 -7.05 8.28
CA LYS A 19 -9.54 -7.73 9.36
C LYS A 19 -9.77 -6.81 10.56
N ARG A 20 -8.81 -5.95 10.85
CA ARG A 20 -8.93 -5.04 11.99
C ARG A 20 -9.74 -3.81 11.66
N TYR A 21 -9.67 -3.35 10.44
CA TYR A 21 -10.38 -2.15 10.00
C TYR A 21 -11.40 -2.56 8.95
N THR A 22 -12.59 -2.87 9.39
CA THR A 22 -13.60 -3.46 8.51
C THR A 22 -14.05 -2.52 7.40
N TRP A 23 -13.81 -1.23 7.57
CA TRP A 23 -14.13 -0.26 6.52
C TRP A 23 -13.05 -0.19 5.45
N LEU A 24 -11.90 -0.77 5.70
CA LEU A 24 -10.70 -0.58 4.87
C LEU A 24 -10.69 -1.52 3.69
N THR A 25 -10.33 -0.99 2.53
CA THR A 25 -9.98 -1.77 1.35
C THR A 25 -8.55 -1.46 0.99
N ILE A 26 -7.76 -2.50 0.81
CA ILE A 26 -6.37 -2.35 0.36
C ILE A 26 -6.24 -3.03 -0.98
N ARG A 27 -5.70 -2.27 -1.92
CA ARG A 27 -5.43 -2.80 -3.24
C ARG A 27 -3.93 -2.72 -3.47
N PHE A 28 -3.33 -3.83 -3.96
CA PHE A 28 -1.92 -3.75 -4.28
C PHE A 28 -1.64 -4.51 -5.55
N GLU A 29 -0.65 -4.01 -6.29
CA GLU A 29 -0.27 -4.63 -7.54
C GLU A 29 1.16 -4.24 -7.85
N TYR A 30 1.80 -5.04 -8.68
CA TYR A 30 3.15 -4.75 -9.12
C TYR A 30 3.10 -3.91 -10.38
N ASN A 31 3.81 -2.79 -10.37
CA ASN A 31 3.88 -1.91 -11.53
C ASN A 31 5.23 -2.09 -12.21
N GLU A 32 5.22 -2.61 -13.42
CA GLU A 32 6.45 -2.93 -14.11
C GLU A 32 7.23 -1.70 -14.56
N LYS A 33 6.52 -0.64 -14.90
CA LYS A 33 7.20 0.58 -15.31
C LYS A 33 7.99 1.18 -14.18
N ARG A 34 7.43 1.17 -13.00
CA ARG A 34 8.10 1.72 -11.82
C ARG A 34 8.95 0.69 -11.10
N ARG A 35 8.79 -0.57 -11.46
CA ARG A 35 9.49 -1.68 -10.83
C ARG A 35 9.25 -1.69 -9.33
N ALA A 36 8.02 -1.42 -8.95
CA ALA A 36 7.66 -1.33 -7.54
C ALA A 36 6.22 -1.78 -7.35
N TYR A 37 5.93 -2.17 -6.12
CA TYR A 37 4.55 -2.47 -5.74
C TYR A 37 3.83 -1.19 -5.41
N LEU A 38 2.60 -1.09 -5.88
CA LEU A 38 1.73 0.04 -5.57
C LEU A 38 0.68 -0.45 -4.59
N ILE A 39 0.59 0.21 -3.46
CA ILE A 39 -0.39 -0.14 -2.43
C ILE A 39 -1.30 1.07 -2.22
N SER A 40 -2.61 0.84 -2.29
CA SER A 40 -3.54 1.93 -2.10
C SER A 40 -4.55 1.58 -1.03
N TYR A 41 -4.99 2.60 -0.33
CA TYR A 41 -6.01 2.51 0.72
C TYR A 41 -7.28 3.21 0.25
N SER A 42 -8.42 2.68 0.61
CA SER A 42 -9.68 3.37 0.36
C SER A 42 -10.69 2.98 1.42
N PRO A 43 -11.66 3.83 1.69
CA PRO A 43 -11.81 5.19 1.18
C PRO A 43 -10.86 6.15 1.90
N GLU A 44 -10.41 7.15 1.18
CA GLU A 44 -9.44 8.10 1.72
C GLU A 44 -9.97 8.84 2.93
N SER A 45 -11.23 9.22 2.90
CA SER A 45 -11.80 9.99 4.00
C SER A 45 -11.76 9.22 5.30
N LYS A 46 -12.05 7.93 5.27
CA LYS A 46 -12.02 7.12 6.47
C LYS A 46 -10.59 6.87 6.94
N ALA A 47 -9.68 6.67 5.99
CA ALA A 47 -8.29 6.45 6.33
C ALA A 47 -7.71 7.66 7.04
N ASP A 48 -8.04 8.86 6.56
CA ASP A 48 -7.54 10.08 7.19
C ASP A 48 -8.11 10.31 8.58
N GLU A 49 -9.33 9.89 8.82
CA GLU A 49 -10.00 10.14 10.09
C GLU A 49 -9.62 9.15 11.18
N ASP A 50 -9.13 8.00 10.83
CA ASP A 50 -8.83 6.97 11.79
C ASP A 50 -7.38 7.07 12.25
N GLU A 51 -7.18 7.67 13.41
CA GLU A 51 -5.84 7.89 13.95
C GLU A 51 -5.06 6.59 14.12
N ARG A 52 -5.74 5.55 14.60
CA ARG A 52 -5.06 4.28 14.82
C ARG A 52 -4.56 3.71 13.50
N PHE A 53 -5.38 3.82 12.46
CA PHE A 53 -4.97 3.35 11.16
C PHE A 53 -3.78 4.15 10.64
N VAL A 54 -3.81 5.46 10.80
CA VAL A 54 -2.71 6.32 10.35
C VAL A 54 -1.41 5.90 11.04
N ILE A 55 -1.47 5.70 12.35
CA ILE A 55 -0.28 5.33 13.11
C ILE A 55 0.24 3.97 12.67
N GLU A 56 -0.66 3.00 12.55
CA GLU A 56 -0.23 1.64 12.21
C GLU A 56 0.31 1.55 10.80
N SER A 57 -0.37 2.20 9.86
CA SER A 57 0.09 2.14 8.47
C SER A 57 1.40 2.87 8.30
N SER A 58 1.56 4.01 8.97
CA SER A 58 2.82 4.75 8.88
C SER A 58 3.98 3.95 9.47
N ALA A 59 3.73 3.26 10.57
CA ALA A 59 4.77 2.44 11.18
C ALA A 59 5.20 1.31 10.25
N PHE A 60 4.22 0.67 9.61
CA PHE A 60 4.55 -0.39 8.66
C PHE A 60 5.30 0.16 7.45
N GLU A 61 4.85 1.31 6.94
CA GLU A 61 5.51 1.92 5.79
C GLU A 61 6.96 2.23 6.10
N ASP A 62 7.22 2.78 7.28
CA ASP A 62 8.59 3.08 7.69
C ASP A 62 9.41 1.81 7.80
N TRP A 63 8.83 0.79 8.41
CA TRP A 63 9.55 -0.46 8.59
C TRP A 63 9.90 -1.11 7.25
N ILE A 64 8.93 -1.15 6.34
CA ILE A 64 9.16 -1.80 5.05
C ILE A 64 10.16 -1.01 4.21
N ASN A 65 10.14 0.32 4.35
CA ASN A 65 11.09 1.16 3.62
C ASN A 65 12.51 0.96 4.13
N GLU A 66 12.68 0.62 5.40
CA GLU A 66 13.99 0.31 5.93
C GLU A 66 14.49 -1.05 5.43
N GLN A 67 13.56 -1.98 5.24
CA GLN A 67 13.94 -3.30 4.76
C GLN A 67 14.24 -3.30 3.26
N TYR A 68 13.54 -2.48 2.51
CA TYR A 68 13.66 -2.41 1.06
C TYR A 68 13.83 -0.96 0.67
N ASP A 69 15.06 -0.54 0.56
CA ASP A 69 15.32 0.86 0.28
C ASP A 69 15.34 1.14 -1.22
N GLY A 70 15.36 2.42 -1.53
CA GLY A 70 15.56 2.88 -2.88
C GLY A 70 14.45 2.44 -3.81
N LEU A 71 14.85 1.86 -4.92
CA LEU A 71 13.92 1.52 -5.99
C LEU A 71 13.00 0.37 -5.65
N LYS A 72 13.33 -0.40 -4.63
CA LYS A 72 12.54 -1.58 -4.30
C LYS A 72 11.42 -1.28 -3.31
N ALA A 73 11.46 -0.14 -2.65
CA ALA A 73 10.44 0.19 -1.66
C ALA A 73 9.08 0.32 -2.30
N PRO A 74 8.04 -0.24 -1.66
CA PRO A 74 6.69 -0.09 -2.18
C PRO A 74 6.21 1.35 -2.07
N LEU A 75 5.28 1.71 -2.94
CA LEU A 75 4.68 3.04 -2.94
C LEU A 75 3.29 2.96 -2.34
N PHE A 76 3.06 3.74 -1.30
CA PHE A 76 1.78 3.77 -0.61
C PHE A 76 1.05 5.06 -0.93
N CYS A 77 -0.23 4.95 -1.22
CA CYS A 77 -1.02 6.12 -1.60
C CYS A 77 -2.49 5.80 -1.44
N TYR A 78 -3.31 6.81 -1.52
CA TYR A 78 -4.75 6.59 -1.58
C TYR A 78 -5.13 6.22 -3.01
N GLU A 79 -6.10 5.33 -3.11
CA GLU A 79 -6.48 4.82 -4.42
C GLU A 79 -6.88 5.94 -5.37
N GLU A 80 -7.60 6.91 -4.87
CA GLU A 80 -8.04 8.02 -5.70
C GLU A 80 -6.89 8.76 -6.34
N ARG A 81 -5.77 8.85 -5.63
CA ARG A 81 -4.62 9.55 -6.17
C ARG A 81 -3.75 8.67 -7.03
N LEU A 82 -3.54 7.43 -6.56
CA LEU A 82 -2.59 6.54 -7.22
C LEU A 82 -3.07 6.10 -8.59
N PHE A 83 -4.30 5.63 -8.66
CA PHE A 83 -4.80 5.05 -9.89
C PHE A 83 -5.39 6.09 -10.83
N LYS A 84 -5.74 7.24 -10.29
CA LYS A 84 -6.25 8.33 -11.09
C LYS A 84 -5.17 8.88 -12.04
N LEU A 85 -3.93 8.79 -11.63
CA LEU A 85 -2.83 9.31 -12.43
C LEU A 85 -2.35 8.33 -13.49
N SER A 86 -2.89 7.14 -13.50
CA SER A 86 -2.44 6.13 -14.43
C SER A 86 -3.15 6.31 -15.77
N PRO A 87 -2.41 6.44 -16.86
CA PRO A 87 -3.03 6.73 -18.17
C PRO A 87 -3.96 5.65 -18.65
N GLN A 88 -3.72 4.44 -18.26
CA GLN A 88 -4.59 3.39 -18.76
C GLN A 88 -5.85 3.22 -17.94
N GLN A 89 -6.10 4.12 -17.06
CA GLN A 89 -7.29 4.05 -16.27
C GLN A 89 -8.51 4.41 -17.06
N ARG A 90 -8.34 4.66 -18.19
CA ARG A 90 -9.42 4.95 -18.94
C ARG A 90 -9.86 4.02 -19.70
#